data_3a9acea9e603bb8b8719a4bb9c9df9d5
#
_entry.id   3a9acea9e603bb8b8719a4bb9c9df9d5
#
_cell.length_a   1.000
_cell.length_b   1.000
_cell.length_c   1.000
_cell.angle_alpha   90.00
_cell.angle_beta   90.00
_cell.angle_gamma   90.00
#
_symmetry.space_group_name_H-M   'P 1'
#
loop_
_entity.id
_entity.type
_entity.pdbx_description
1 polymer ?
#
loop_
_entity_poly.entity_id
_entity_poly.type
_entity_poly.pdbx_seq_one_letter_code
_entity_poly.pdbx_strand_id
1 'polypeptide(L)'
;NESGAVDKYDFSLATNISNAVFIGATVSVTDLNYHLSSVYDENFGFANNNAANSDNLFLDNYSSVDGTGYSFNLGVIARPSDFLRLGVAYNSPTWYKMKNYYRAEAGAYIEGFFANDPKAETPNLNSFTSTPDGAFTEYRLRTSDRWIFSAAAIIGQTALISVDYELTRYKAMHLSGWAGEVEGWQGTVDNDYIKEDFGLGGLLKMGTEVKITPQFAIRAGGAWQHSPAKSTLLYDEKGDGVMALNEISTTGTNTAYTVDRNVGYITVGLGYRFTPNFYADLACVYRMQKEDVYPFSNIYDGDGNVLVESIPATLKTNTTKVALTLGYKF
;
A
#
# COMPACT_ATOMS: atom_id res chain seq x y z
N ASN A 1 9.67 -13.79 6.66
CA ASN A 1 9.69 -14.11 5.25
C ASN A 1 8.38 -13.66 4.62
N GLU A 2 8.45 -12.86 3.54
CA GLU A 2 7.29 -12.28 2.89
C GLU A 2 7.43 -12.45 1.38
N SER A 3 6.36 -12.86 0.72
CA SER A 3 6.32 -13.06 -0.73
C SER A 3 4.91 -12.86 -1.27
N GLY A 4 4.79 -12.54 -2.55
CA GLY A 4 3.51 -12.40 -3.20
C GLY A 4 3.61 -11.72 -4.55
N ALA A 5 2.50 -11.73 -5.27
CA ALA A 5 2.34 -11.07 -6.55
C ALA A 5 0.91 -10.57 -6.76
N VAL A 6 0.79 -9.58 -7.62
CA VAL A 6 -0.49 -9.13 -8.16
C VAL A 6 -0.36 -9.14 -9.67
N ASP A 7 -0.98 -10.12 -10.30
CA ASP A 7 -0.99 -10.27 -11.76
C ASP A 7 -2.27 -9.68 -12.33
N LYS A 8 -2.13 -8.84 -13.34
CA LYS A 8 -3.25 -8.14 -13.97
C LYS A 8 -3.30 -8.42 -15.47
N TYR A 9 -4.43 -8.88 -15.94
CA TYR A 9 -4.71 -9.18 -17.35
C TYR A 9 -5.69 -8.14 -17.89
N ASP A 10 -5.22 -7.31 -18.82
CA ASP A 10 -5.95 -6.19 -19.39
C ASP A 10 -6.39 -6.48 -20.83
N PHE A 11 -7.70 -6.33 -21.10
CA PHE A 11 -8.28 -6.39 -22.42
C PHE A 11 -8.79 -5.01 -22.80
N SER A 12 -8.14 -4.39 -23.77
CA SER A 12 -8.38 -2.99 -24.12
C SER A 12 -8.90 -2.83 -25.55
N LEU A 13 -9.86 -1.90 -25.70
CA LEU A 13 -10.36 -1.45 -27.00
C LEU A 13 -10.33 0.07 -27.05
N ALA A 14 -9.92 0.63 -28.18
CA ALA A 14 -9.90 2.07 -28.37
C ALA A 14 -10.35 2.46 -29.78
N THR A 15 -10.94 3.63 -29.91
CA THR A 15 -11.35 4.21 -31.18
C THR A 15 -10.97 5.68 -31.30
N ASN A 16 -10.78 6.13 -32.52
CA ASN A 16 -10.49 7.52 -32.86
C ASN A 16 -11.61 8.07 -33.74
N ILE A 17 -12.25 9.12 -33.30
CA ILE A 17 -13.34 9.77 -34.01
C ILE A 17 -12.79 11.09 -34.61
N SER A 18 -12.65 11.10 -35.93
CA SER A 18 -12.27 12.29 -36.71
C SER A 18 -10.96 12.97 -36.25
N ASN A 19 -10.06 12.25 -35.60
CA ASN A 19 -8.83 12.78 -34.97
C ASN A 19 -9.09 13.92 -33.94
N ALA A 20 -10.32 14.08 -33.50
CA ALA A 20 -10.74 15.08 -32.53
C ALA A 20 -11.05 14.46 -31.16
N VAL A 21 -11.60 13.25 -31.15
CA VAL A 21 -11.97 12.55 -29.90
C VAL A 21 -11.46 11.12 -29.96
N PHE A 22 -10.79 10.69 -28.88
CA PHE A 22 -10.29 9.35 -28.70
C PHE A 22 -10.99 8.75 -27.47
N ILE A 23 -11.55 7.58 -27.61
CA ILE A 23 -12.27 6.87 -26.53
C ILE A 23 -11.61 5.51 -26.35
N GLY A 24 -11.33 5.15 -25.12
CA GLY A 24 -10.77 3.86 -24.74
C GLY A 24 -11.52 3.22 -23.59
N ALA A 25 -11.62 1.92 -23.62
CA ALA A 25 -12.16 1.10 -22.55
C ALA A 25 -11.26 -0.11 -22.32
N THR A 26 -11.08 -0.49 -21.05
CA THR A 26 -10.32 -1.66 -20.63
C THR A 26 -11.14 -2.44 -19.62
N VAL A 27 -11.16 -3.77 -19.74
CA VAL A 27 -11.63 -4.68 -18.70
C VAL A 27 -10.43 -5.45 -18.17
N SER A 28 -10.35 -5.57 -16.87
CA SER A 28 -9.20 -6.18 -16.20
C SER A 28 -9.63 -7.31 -15.29
N VAL A 29 -8.86 -8.39 -15.31
CA VAL A 29 -8.90 -9.47 -14.32
C VAL A 29 -7.60 -9.40 -13.53
N THR A 30 -7.70 -9.42 -12.21
CA THR A 30 -6.53 -9.35 -11.32
C THR A 30 -6.50 -10.59 -10.44
N ASP A 31 -5.34 -11.22 -10.36
CA ASP A 31 -5.07 -12.31 -9.43
C ASP A 31 -4.04 -11.84 -8.40
N LEU A 32 -4.34 -12.08 -7.13
CA LEU A 32 -3.52 -11.66 -6.00
C LEU A 32 -3.19 -12.87 -5.16
N ASN A 33 -1.93 -13.03 -4.84
CA ASN A 33 -1.45 -13.96 -3.82
C ASN A 33 -0.44 -13.25 -2.93
N TYR A 34 -0.50 -13.55 -1.64
CA TYR A 34 0.38 -12.99 -0.62
C TYR A 34 0.61 -14.02 0.47
N HIS A 35 1.85 -14.19 0.90
CA HIS A 35 2.24 -15.08 1.97
C HIS A 35 3.18 -14.36 2.93
N LEU A 36 2.88 -14.47 4.21
CA LEU A 36 3.72 -14.01 5.31
C LEU A 36 4.03 -15.18 6.21
N SER A 37 5.30 -15.36 6.54
CA SER A 37 5.75 -16.28 7.60
C SER A 37 6.75 -15.52 8.47
N SER A 38 6.48 -15.46 9.76
CA SER A 38 7.37 -14.82 10.72
C SER A 38 7.56 -15.74 11.93
N VAL A 39 8.80 -15.84 12.38
CA VAL A 39 9.19 -16.54 13.60
C VAL A 39 9.87 -15.53 14.51
N TYR A 40 9.38 -15.40 15.70
CA TYR A 40 10.02 -14.71 16.79
C TYR A 40 10.45 -15.73 17.83
N ASP A 41 11.72 -15.73 18.18
CA ASP A 41 12.28 -16.59 19.21
C ASP A 41 13.13 -15.74 20.13
N GLU A 42 12.82 -15.75 21.42
CA GLU A 42 13.54 -15.02 22.44
C GLU A 42 14.08 -16.00 23.49
N ASN A 43 15.39 -16.04 23.61
CA ASN A 43 16.09 -16.82 24.61
C ASN A 43 16.43 -15.95 25.81
N PHE A 44 15.87 -16.26 26.94
CA PHE A 44 16.09 -15.52 28.19
C PHE A 44 17.34 -16.02 28.90
N GLY A 45 18.50 -16.04 28.31
CA GLY A 45 19.75 -16.50 28.88
C GLY A 45 19.98 -16.03 30.31
N PHE A 46 19.32 -16.64 31.30
CA PHE A 46 19.57 -16.35 32.70
C PHE A 46 20.96 -16.83 33.06
N ALA A 47 21.71 -15.95 33.68
CA ALA A 47 23.14 -16.06 34.04
C ALA A 47 23.46 -17.17 35.06
N ASN A 48 22.71 -18.23 35.12
CA ASN A 48 23.13 -19.43 35.81
C ASN A 48 23.89 -20.32 34.81
N ASN A 49 25.18 -20.39 35.01
CA ASN A 49 26.22 -21.11 34.28
C ASN A 49 25.90 -22.59 33.86
N ASN A 50 24.68 -22.97 33.72
CA ASN A 50 24.24 -24.23 33.15
C ASN A 50 23.85 -24.02 31.68
N ALA A 51 24.70 -24.48 30.79
CA ALA A 51 24.50 -24.49 29.33
C ALA A 51 23.30 -25.32 28.85
N ALA A 52 22.37 -25.64 29.75
CA ALA A 52 21.18 -26.43 29.49
C ALA A 52 19.85 -25.62 29.66
N ASN A 53 19.91 -24.38 30.06
CA ASN A 53 18.69 -23.59 30.22
C ASN A 53 18.23 -23.09 28.86
N SER A 54 17.21 -23.75 28.34
CA SER A 54 16.49 -23.39 27.12
C SER A 54 15.23 -22.56 27.44
N ASP A 55 15.37 -21.63 28.42
CA ASP A 55 14.29 -20.69 28.70
C ASP A 55 14.03 -19.84 27.48
N ASN A 56 12.89 -20.01 26.87
CA ASN A 56 12.53 -19.36 25.64
C ASN A 56 11.05 -18.99 25.57
N LEU A 57 10.78 -18.04 24.71
CA LEU A 57 9.45 -17.73 24.20
C LEU A 57 9.53 -17.72 22.69
N PHE A 58 8.59 -18.38 22.03
CA PHE A 58 8.49 -18.30 20.58
C PHE A 58 7.08 -17.94 20.15
N LEU A 59 7.00 -17.26 19.02
CA LEU A 59 5.78 -16.97 18.31
C LEU A 59 6.02 -17.21 16.80
N ASP A 60 5.30 -18.17 16.26
CA ASP A 60 5.32 -18.49 14.83
C ASP A 60 3.98 -18.10 14.21
N ASN A 61 4.03 -17.27 13.16
CA ASN A 61 2.85 -16.81 12.45
C ASN A 61 2.98 -17.14 10.96
N TYR A 62 1.88 -17.61 10.39
CA TYR A 62 1.71 -17.80 8.98
C TYR A 62 0.39 -17.16 8.52
N SER A 63 0.45 -16.37 7.47
CA SER A 63 -0.73 -15.79 6.80
C SER A 63 -0.61 -15.95 5.29
N SER A 64 -1.71 -16.35 4.67
CA SER A 64 -1.83 -16.43 3.21
C SER A 64 -3.11 -15.72 2.79
N VAL A 65 -3.00 -14.85 1.80
CA VAL A 65 -4.13 -14.13 1.23
C VAL A 65 -4.17 -14.37 -0.27
N ASP A 66 -5.25 -14.97 -0.74
CA ASP A 66 -5.49 -15.20 -2.16
C ASP A 66 -6.75 -14.43 -2.60
N GLY A 67 -6.73 -13.90 -3.82
CA GLY A 67 -7.86 -13.13 -4.31
C GLY A 67 -7.91 -12.97 -5.82
N THR A 68 -9.12 -13.05 -6.36
CA THR A 68 -9.39 -12.71 -7.77
C THR A 68 -10.32 -11.52 -7.85
N GLY A 69 -9.96 -10.55 -8.67
CA GLY A 69 -10.68 -9.28 -8.80
C GLY A 69 -10.97 -8.90 -10.24
N TYR A 70 -12.00 -8.07 -10.41
CA TYR A 70 -12.42 -7.52 -11.71
C TYR A 70 -12.51 -6.01 -11.61
N SER A 71 -12.10 -5.32 -12.66
CA SER A 71 -12.22 -3.88 -12.77
C SER A 71 -12.38 -3.45 -14.23
N PHE A 72 -12.79 -2.20 -14.44
CA PHE A 72 -12.81 -1.60 -15.76
C PHE A 72 -12.26 -0.18 -15.73
N ASN A 73 -11.74 0.28 -16.86
CA ASN A 73 -11.27 1.65 -17.05
C ASN A 73 -11.93 2.24 -18.28
N LEU A 74 -12.31 3.50 -18.21
CA LEU A 74 -12.84 4.30 -19.31
C LEU A 74 -12.03 5.57 -19.44
N GLY A 75 -11.70 5.95 -20.67
CA GLY A 75 -10.94 7.18 -20.93
C GLY A 75 -11.41 7.88 -22.19
N VAL A 76 -11.41 9.20 -22.13
CA VAL A 76 -11.69 10.07 -23.27
C VAL A 76 -10.60 11.12 -23.35
N ILE A 77 -10.06 11.34 -24.57
CA ILE A 77 -9.16 12.44 -24.88
C ILE A 77 -9.83 13.26 -25.97
N ALA A 78 -10.00 14.55 -25.73
CA ALA A 78 -10.44 15.52 -26.70
C ALA A 78 -9.24 16.35 -27.21
N ARG A 79 -9.23 16.65 -28.50
CA ARG A 79 -8.28 17.52 -29.17
C ARG A 79 -9.02 18.73 -29.73
N PRO A 80 -9.31 19.76 -28.88
CA PRO A 80 -10.08 20.93 -29.33
C PRO A 80 -9.33 21.76 -30.39
N SER A 81 -8.01 21.65 -30.39
CA SER A 81 -7.12 22.33 -31.35
C SER A 81 -5.84 21.53 -31.55
N ASP A 82 -5.03 21.92 -32.51
CA ASP A 82 -3.77 21.23 -32.80
C ASP A 82 -2.77 21.29 -31.67
N PHE A 83 -2.84 22.34 -30.86
CA PHE A 83 -1.91 22.53 -29.74
C PHE A 83 -2.43 22.01 -28.40
N LEU A 84 -3.74 21.75 -28.22
CA LEU A 84 -4.32 21.40 -26.93
C LEU A 84 -4.94 20.00 -26.94
N ARG A 85 -4.65 19.23 -25.90
CA ARG A 85 -5.30 17.94 -25.58
C ARG A 85 -5.82 17.98 -24.16
N LEU A 86 -7.05 17.54 -23.98
CA LEU A 86 -7.70 17.41 -22.68
C LEU A 86 -8.15 15.96 -22.52
N GLY A 87 -7.90 15.39 -21.35
CA GLY A 87 -8.23 14.01 -21.06
C GLY A 87 -8.97 13.85 -19.75
N VAL A 88 -9.91 12.91 -19.72
CA VAL A 88 -10.55 12.42 -18.50
C VAL A 88 -10.55 10.90 -18.55
N ALA A 89 -10.12 10.28 -17.45
CA ALA A 89 -10.24 8.84 -17.32
C ALA A 89 -10.82 8.47 -15.95
N TYR A 90 -11.59 7.39 -15.95
CA TYR A 90 -12.15 6.78 -14.76
C TYR A 90 -11.66 5.33 -14.65
N ASN A 91 -11.03 5.02 -13.53
CA ASN A 91 -10.69 3.66 -13.14
C ASN A 91 -11.68 3.22 -12.06
N SER A 92 -12.46 2.19 -12.34
CA SER A 92 -13.38 1.64 -11.36
C SER A 92 -12.65 1.06 -10.16
N PRO A 93 -13.33 0.84 -9.04
CA PRO A 93 -12.82 -0.08 -8.03
C PRO A 93 -12.49 -1.44 -8.65
N THR A 94 -11.59 -2.16 -8.02
CA THR A 94 -11.47 -3.61 -8.24
C THR A 94 -12.33 -4.31 -7.19
N TRP A 95 -13.23 -5.17 -7.67
CA TRP A 95 -14.07 -6.00 -6.82
C TRP A 95 -13.42 -7.36 -6.66
N TYR A 96 -12.82 -7.60 -5.50
CA TYR A 96 -12.15 -8.84 -5.17
C TYR A 96 -13.06 -9.79 -4.40
N LYS A 97 -12.87 -11.07 -4.67
CA LYS A 97 -13.19 -12.17 -3.78
C LYS A 97 -11.89 -12.60 -3.14
N MET A 98 -11.82 -12.50 -1.81
CA MET A 98 -10.61 -12.72 -1.04
C MET A 98 -10.79 -13.93 -0.13
N LYS A 99 -9.72 -14.68 0.05
CA LYS A 99 -9.61 -15.78 0.99
C LYS A 99 -8.35 -15.58 1.80
N ASN A 100 -8.50 -15.51 3.12
CA ASN A 100 -7.39 -15.41 4.06
C ASN A 100 -7.30 -16.71 4.85
N TYR A 101 -6.12 -17.25 4.97
CA TYR A 101 -5.76 -18.32 5.89
C TYR A 101 -4.75 -17.79 6.90
N TYR A 102 -5.00 -18.06 8.18
CA TYR A 102 -4.11 -17.63 9.25
C TYR A 102 -3.85 -18.80 10.20
N ARG A 103 -2.59 -18.99 10.59
CA ARG A 103 -2.15 -19.90 11.63
C ARG A 103 -1.11 -19.22 12.51
N ALA A 104 -1.24 -19.37 13.81
CA ALA A 104 -0.22 -18.96 14.76
C ALA A 104 0.01 -20.04 15.80
N GLU A 105 1.25 -20.16 16.24
CA GLU A 105 1.68 -21.01 17.34
C GLU A 105 2.52 -20.17 18.30
N ALA A 106 2.26 -20.28 19.57
CA ALA A 106 3.03 -19.62 20.61
C ALA A 106 3.38 -20.59 21.73
N GLY A 107 4.60 -20.53 22.20
CA GLY A 107 5.05 -21.35 23.31
C GLY A 107 6.02 -20.59 24.20
N ALA A 108 6.05 -20.96 25.47
CA ALA A 108 7.01 -20.46 26.43
C ALA A 108 7.46 -21.59 27.35
N TYR A 109 8.76 -21.66 27.57
CA TYR A 109 9.36 -22.49 28.60
C TYR A 109 10.30 -21.63 29.46
N ILE A 110 10.01 -21.55 30.77
CA ILE A 110 10.86 -20.79 31.71
C ILE A 110 11.01 -21.61 32.98
N GLU A 111 12.23 -22.05 33.28
CA GLU A 111 12.55 -22.82 34.47
C GLU A 111 12.43 -21.94 35.73
N GLY A 112 11.76 -22.45 36.74
CA GLY A 112 11.60 -21.77 38.01
C GLY A 112 10.68 -20.53 38.00
N PHE A 113 9.92 -20.29 36.95
CA PHE A 113 9.03 -19.13 36.83
C PHE A 113 8.03 -19.05 37.99
N PHE A 114 7.50 -20.22 38.43
CA PHE A 114 6.57 -20.33 39.56
C PHE A 114 7.22 -20.83 40.84
N ALA A 115 8.56 -20.81 40.97
CA ALA A 115 9.25 -21.38 42.12
C ALA A 115 8.84 -20.78 43.46
N ASN A 116 8.33 -19.54 43.48
CA ASN A 116 7.87 -18.84 44.66
C ASN A 116 6.32 -18.78 44.80
N ASP A 117 5.59 -19.41 43.90
CA ASP A 117 4.11 -19.50 43.99
C ASP A 117 3.68 -20.81 44.68
N PRO A 118 3.19 -20.75 45.93
CA PRO A 118 2.76 -21.96 46.65
C PRO A 118 1.53 -22.63 46.06
N LYS A 119 0.87 -22.02 45.08
CA LYS A 119 -0.32 -22.55 44.39
C LYS A 119 0.02 -23.19 43.03
N ALA A 120 1.24 -23.05 42.56
CA ALA A 120 1.65 -23.60 41.30
C ALA A 120 1.85 -25.12 41.41
N GLU A 121 1.30 -25.90 40.49
CA GLU A 121 1.45 -27.35 40.40
C GLU A 121 2.89 -27.76 40.00
N THR A 122 3.55 -26.88 39.25
CA THR A 122 4.95 -27.09 38.80
C THR A 122 5.74 -25.79 38.98
N PRO A 123 7.04 -25.85 39.27
CA PRO A 123 7.88 -24.66 39.41
C PRO A 123 8.16 -23.98 38.07
N ASN A 124 7.95 -24.66 36.94
CA ASN A 124 8.31 -24.17 35.61
C ASN A 124 7.09 -23.71 34.86
N LEU A 125 7.22 -22.64 34.07
CA LEU A 125 6.27 -22.31 33.01
C LEU A 125 6.53 -23.24 31.82
N ASN A 126 5.51 -23.95 31.40
CA ASN A 126 5.52 -24.71 30.16
C ASN A 126 4.14 -24.54 29.52
N SER A 127 4.05 -23.68 28.55
CA SER A 127 2.80 -23.30 27.89
C SER A 127 2.95 -23.38 26.38
N PHE A 128 1.93 -23.91 25.73
CA PHE A 128 1.82 -23.94 24.28
C PHE A 128 0.37 -23.68 23.89
N THR A 129 0.20 -22.87 22.86
CA THR A 129 -1.09 -22.62 22.24
C THR A 129 -0.94 -22.51 20.73
N SER A 130 -1.98 -22.85 20.00
CA SER A 130 -2.04 -22.69 18.55
C SER A 130 -3.43 -22.27 18.12
N THR A 131 -3.52 -21.60 16.99
CA THR A 131 -4.82 -21.39 16.35
C THR A 131 -5.41 -22.73 15.92
N PRO A 132 -6.74 -22.88 15.98
CA PRO A 132 -7.40 -24.08 15.45
C PRO A 132 -7.04 -24.29 13.98
N ASP A 133 -6.94 -25.54 13.54
CA ASP A 133 -6.76 -25.86 12.14
C ASP A 133 -7.89 -25.31 11.29
N GLY A 134 -7.52 -24.63 10.19
CA GLY A 134 -8.51 -24.13 9.23
C GLY A 134 -9.11 -22.77 9.57
N ALA A 135 -8.35 -21.89 10.20
CA ALA A 135 -8.73 -20.48 10.37
C ALA A 135 -8.80 -19.76 9.01
N PHE A 136 -9.90 -19.98 8.28
CA PHE A 136 -10.19 -19.32 7.01
C PHE A 136 -11.18 -18.19 7.21
N THR A 137 -10.91 -17.09 6.51
CA THR A 137 -11.89 -16.00 6.37
C THR A 137 -12.05 -15.71 4.88
N GLU A 138 -13.26 -15.80 4.38
CA GLU A 138 -13.59 -15.38 3.02
C GLU A 138 -14.36 -14.06 3.08
N TYR A 139 -13.98 -13.09 2.25
CA TYR A 139 -14.61 -11.78 2.23
C TYR A 139 -14.53 -11.17 0.82
N ARG A 140 -15.28 -10.10 0.62
CA ARG A 140 -15.23 -9.28 -0.58
C ARG A 140 -14.58 -7.95 -0.24
N LEU A 141 -13.62 -7.56 -1.06
CA LEU A 141 -12.98 -6.25 -0.98
C LEU A 141 -13.33 -5.46 -2.23
N ARG A 142 -13.88 -4.27 -2.03
CA ARG A 142 -13.97 -3.24 -3.06
C ARG A 142 -12.89 -2.20 -2.78
N THR A 143 -11.95 -2.04 -3.70
CA THR A 143 -10.90 -1.03 -3.58
C THR A 143 -11.43 0.38 -3.85
N SER A 144 -10.58 1.39 -3.72
CA SER A 144 -10.87 2.75 -4.15
C SER A 144 -10.99 2.86 -5.67
N ASP A 145 -11.84 3.76 -6.15
CA ASP A 145 -11.86 4.20 -7.53
C ASP A 145 -11.00 5.44 -7.73
N ARG A 146 -10.66 5.72 -8.99
CA ARG A 146 -9.76 6.82 -9.34
C ARG A 146 -10.21 7.57 -10.58
N TRP A 147 -10.20 8.90 -10.47
CA TRP A 147 -10.39 9.82 -11.58
C TRP A 147 -9.06 10.44 -11.98
N ILE A 148 -8.84 10.61 -13.27
CA ILE A 148 -7.65 11.23 -13.82
C ILE A 148 -8.10 12.35 -14.75
N PHE A 149 -7.59 13.55 -14.52
CA PHE A 149 -7.80 14.73 -15.34
C PHE A 149 -6.47 15.14 -15.94
N SER A 150 -6.41 15.28 -17.26
CA SER A 150 -5.17 15.51 -17.99
C SER A 150 -5.31 16.71 -18.92
N ALA A 151 -4.28 17.52 -19.02
CA ALA A 151 -4.15 18.56 -20.01
C ALA A 151 -2.73 18.55 -20.58
N ALA A 152 -2.59 18.66 -21.90
CA ALA A 152 -1.31 18.79 -22.55
C ALA A 152 -1.36 19.84 -23.63
N ALA A 153 -0.31 20.70 -23.66
CA ALA A 153 -0.10 21.71 -24.69
C ALA A 153 1.13 21.40 -25.52
N ILE A 154 0.97 21.43 -26.83
CA ILE A 154 2.06 21.27 -27.79
C ILE A 154 2.41 22.64 -28.34
N ILE A 155 3.64 23.09 -28.12
CA ILE A 155 4.13 24.40 -28.49
C ILE A 155 4.99 24.28 -29.74
N GLY A 156 4.41 24.65 -30.88
CA GLY A 156 5.05 24.42 -32.17
C GLY A 156 5.32 22.92 -32.44
N GLN A 157 6.51 22.60 -32.92
CA GLN A 157 6.97 21.21 -33.15
C GLN A 157 8.03 20.78 -32.12
N THR A 158 8.37 21.65 -31.18
CA THR A 158 9.57 21.54 -30.35
C THR A 158 9.29 21.25 -28.88
N ALA A 159 8.17 21.71 -28.33
CA ALA A 159 7.93 21.55 -26.90
C ALA A 159 6.54 20.97 -26.61
N LEU A 160 6.45 20.21 -25.50
CA LEU A 160 5.22 19.70 -24.93
C LEU A 160 5.26 19.95 -23.43
N ILE A 161 4.14 20.43 -22.90
CA ILE A 161 3.91 20.56 -21.46
C ILE A 161 2.66 19.76 -21.13
N SER A 162 2.70 18.99 -20.06
CA SER A 162 1.55 18.23 -19.56
C SER A 162 1.35 18.39 -18.07
N VAL A 163 0.09 18.31 -17.66
CA VAL A 163 -0.34 18.28 -16.26
C VAL A 163 -1.39 17.20 -16.13
N ASP A 164 -1.23 16.31 -15.13
CA ASP A 164 -2.20 15.30 -14.77
C ASP A 164 -2.52 15.43 -13.29
N TYR A 165 -3.80 15.34 -12.95
CA TYR A 165 -4.28 15.24 -11.58
C TYR A 165 -5.07 13.96 -11.40
N GLU A 166 -4.59 13.10 -10.51
CA GLU A 166 -5.28 11.87 -10.12
C GLU A 166 -5.96 12.09 -8.77
N LEU A 167 -7.24 11.75 -8.70
CA LEU A 167 -8.05 11.79 -7.49
C LEU A 167 -8.52 10.39 -7.15
N THR A 168 -8.04 9.85 -6.03
CA THR A 168 -8.40 8.51 -5.54
C THR A 168 -9.29 8.63 -4.30
N ARG A 169 -10.45 7.97 -4.32
CA ARG A 169 -11.41 8.02 -3.22
C ARG A 169 -11.20 6.86 -2.25
N TYR A 170 -10.20 6.95 -1.38
CA TYR A 170 -9.88 5.90 -0.41
C TYR A 170 -11.04 5.58 0.54
N LYS A 171 -11.79 6.58 0.98
CA LYS A 171 -13.01 6.39 1.80
C LYS A 171 -14.11 5.56 1.12
N ALA A 172 -14.00 5.28 -0.18
CA ALA A 172 -14.93 4.43 -0.91
C ALA A 172 -14.56 2.95 -0.89
N MET A 173 -13.44 2.59 -0.28
CA MET A 173 -13.11 1.19 -0.02
C MET A 173 -14.20 0.55 0.85
N HIS A 174 -14.45 -0.75 0.65
CA HIS A 174 -15.51 -1.44 1.38
C HIS A 174 -15.21 -2.92 1.53
N LEU A 175 -15.39 -3.42 2.73
CA LEU A 175 -15.32 -4.84 3.08
C LEU A 175 -16.73 -5.38 3.30
N SER A 176 -16.97 -6.61 2.87
CA SER A 176 -18.23 -7.32 3.13
C SER A 176 -17.98 -8.81 3.23
N GLY A 177 -18.76 -9.51 4.06
CA GLY A 177 -18.71 -10.97 4.17
C GLY A 177 -19.18 -11.65 2.89
N TRP A 178 -18.79 -12.90 2.77
CA TRP A 178 -19.30 -13.80 1.73
C TRP A 178 -20.57 -14.49 2.22
N ALA A 179 -21.56 -14.68 1.37
CA ALA A 179 -22.79 -15.38 1.74
C ALA A 179 -22.47 -16.84 2.13
N GLY A 180 -22.79 -17.22 3.35
CA GLY A 180 -22.57 -18.56 3.89
C GLY A 180 -21.46 -18.68 4.95
N GLU A 181 -20.81 -17.56 5.28
CA GLU A 181 -19.68 -17.56 6.19
C GLU A 181 -19.97 -16.89 7.50
N VAL A 182 -19.12 -17.24 8.46
CA VAL A 182 -19.04 -16.79 9.84
C VAL A 182 -20.23 -15.92 10.27
N GLU A 183 -21.16 -16.54 10.96
CA GLU A 183 -22.34 -15.90 11.49
C GLU A 183 -21.93 -14.64 12.29
N GLY A 184 -22.31 -13.46 11.79
CA GLY A 184 -22.11 -12.18 12.47
C GLY A 184 -21.08 -11.22 11.90
N TRP A 185 -20.13 -11.62 11.04
CA TRP A 185 -19.19 -10.68 10.46
C TRP A 185 -19.77 -9.98 9.22
N GLN A 186 -19.93 -8.68 9.29
CA GLN A 186 -20.45 -7.86 8.17
C GLN A 186 -19.49 -6.75 7.73
N GLY A 187 -18.28 -6.68 8.30
CA GLY A 187 -17.31 -5.62 8.00
C GLY A 187 -17.79 -4.21 8.35
N THR A 188 -18.80 -4.08 9.21
CA THR A 188 -19.41 -2.77 9.51
C THR A 188 -18.43 -1.87 10.25
N VAL A 189 -17.75 -2.39 11.25
CA VAL A 189 -16.76 -1.64 12.05
C VAL A 189 -15.60 -1.20 11.16
N ASP A 190 -15.00 -2.12 10.38
CA ASP A 190 -13.90 -1.81 9.47
C ASP A 190 -14.29 -0.75 8.43
N ASN A 191 -15.54 -0.82 7.92
CA ASN A 191 -16.03 0.15 6.94
C ASN A 191 -16.26 1.54 7.53
N ASP A 192 -16.57 1.63 8.80
CA ASP A 192 -16.72 2.90 9.50
C ASP A 192 -15.35 3.53 9.74
N TYR A 193 -14.35 2.77 10.18
CA TYR A 193 -12.95 3.22 10.25
C TYR A 193 -12.40 3.65 8.88
N ILE A 194 -12.67 2.89 7.80
CA ILE A 194 -12.26 3.30 6.45
C ILE A 194 -12.80 4.69 6.08
N LYS A 195 -14.06 4.99 6.40
CA LYS A 195 -14.67 6.30 6.10
C LYS A 195 -14.13 7.41 7.00
N GLU A 196 -13.86 7.07 8.26
CA GLU A 196 -13.38 8.00 9.26
C GLU A 196 -11.92 8.37 9.03
N ASP A 197 -11.05 7.39 8.79
CA ASP A 197 -9.61 7.55 8.74
C ASP A 197 -9.08 7.92 7.37
N PHE A 198 -9.78 7.54 6.30
CA PHE A 198 -9.33 7.83 4.94
C PHE A 198 -10.19 8.89 4.24
N GLY A 199 -9.49 9.75 3.52
CA GLY A 199 -10.07 10.81 2.70
C GLY A 199 -9.88 10.58 1.21
N LEU A 200 -9.59 11.67 0.53
CA LEU A 200 -9.19 11.71 -0.88
C LEU A 200 -7.67 11.70 -0.96
N GLY A 201 -7.11 10.78 -1.74
CA GLY A 201 -5.72 10.84 -2.16
C GLY A 201 -5.60 11.63 -3.45
N GLY A 202 -4.62 12.51 -3.53
CA GLY A 202 -4.33 13.30 -4.72
C GLY A 202 -2.92 13.03 -5.23
N LEU A 203 -2.75 12.96 -6.56
CA LEU A 203 -1.43 12.89 -7.19
C LEU A 203 -1.40 13.89 -8.35
N LEU A 204 -0.68 15.00 -8.14
CA LEU A 204 -0.42 15.99 -9.19
C LEU A 204 0.90 15.64 -9.89
N LYS A 205 0.86 15.54 -11.21
CA LYS A 205 2.04 15.31 -12.07
C LYS A 205 2.18 16.46 -13.05
N MET A 206 3.39 16.91 -13.28
CA MET A 206 3.71 17.92 -14.28
C MET A 206 4.94 17.47 -15.06
N GLY A 207 4.92 17.64 -16.36
CA GLY A 207 6.03 17.24 -17.23
C GLY A 207 6.20 18.16 -18.43
N THR A 208 7.43 18.25 -18.89
CA THR A 208 7.78 18.94 -20.14
C THR A 208 8.79 18.12 -20.93
N GLU A 209 8.66 18.18 -22.24
CA GLU A 209 9.64 17.71 -23.20
C GLU A 209 10.01 18.86 -24.14
N VAL A 210 11.29 19.05 -24.37
CA VAL A 210 11.81 20.02 -25.34
C VAL A 210 12.74 19.30 -26.30
N LYS A 211 12.42 19.35 -27.60
CA LYS A 211 13.29 18.85 -28.67
C LYS A 211 14.29 19.94 -29.00
N ILE A 212 15.53 19.74 -28.61
CA ILE A 212 16.64 20.65 -28.91
C ILE A 212 17.04 20.53 -30.37
N THR A 213 17.01 19.30 -30.89
CA THR A 213 17.19 18.96 -32.32
C THR A 213 16.14 17.92 -32.73
N PRO A 214 15.95 17.62 -34.00
CA PRO A 214 15.08 16.54 -34.47
C PRO A 214 15.43 15.15 -33.84
N GLN A 215 16.67 14.98 -33.37
CA GLN A 215 17.17 13.75 -32.80
C GLN A 215 17.27 13.76 -31.29
N PHE A 216 17.42 14.96 -30.66
CA PHE A 216 17.69 15.06 -29.25
C PHE A 216 16.59 15.81 -28.49
N ALA A 217 16.06 15.18 -27.43
CA ALA A 217 15.05 15.73 -26.55
C ALA A 217 15.50 15.69 -25.09
N ILE A 218 15.12 16.74 -24.35
CA ILE A 218 15.29 16.84 -22.90
C ILE A 218 13.90 16.80 -22.29
N ARG A 219 13.76 16.07 -21.17
CA ARG A 219 12.54 15.95 -20.40
C ARG A 219 12.80 16.32 -18.95
N ALA A 220 11.86 17.03 -18.34
CA ALA A 220 11.86 17.32 -16.93
C ALA A 220 10.44 17.21 -16.39
N GLY A 221 10.30 16.81 -15.13
CA GLY A 221 8.99 16.70 -14.51
C GLY A 221 9.09 16.60 -13.00
N GLY A 222 7.94 16.64 -12.39
CA GLY A 222 7.77 16.42 -10.97
C GLY A 222 6.37 15.90 -10.66
N ALA A 223 6.25 15.29 -9.50
CA ALA A 223 4.95 14.88 -8.99
C ALA A 223 4.90 15.08 -7.48
N TRP A 224 3.69 15.32 -6.99
CA TRP A 224 3.41 15.40 -5.57
C TRP A 224 2.17 14.59 -5.26
N GLN A 225 2.33 13.65 -4.32
CA GLN A 225 1.28 12.77 -3.85
C GLN A 225 0.88 13.15 -2.44
N HIS A 226 -0.40 13.46 -2.26
CA HIS A 226 -0.99 13.72 -0.96
C HIS A 226 -1.43 12.41 -0.31
N SER A 227 -1.07 12.22 0.97
CA SER A 227 -1.52 11.08 1.76
C SER A 227 -3.05 11.13 1.96
N PRO A 228 -3.74 10.01 1.77
CA PRO A 228 -5.18 9.94 2.07
C PRO A 228 -5.48 9.80 3.57
N ALA A 229 -4.50 9.49 4.41
CA ALA A 229 -4.69 9.34 5.85
C ALA A 229 -5.08 10.67 6.48
N LYS A 230 -6.21 10.69 7.16
CA LYS A 230 -6.69 11.87 7.89
C LYS A 230 -6.04 11.95 9.27
N SER A 231 -6.20 13.11 9.93
CA SER A 231 -5.76 13.31 11.30
C SER A 231 -6.51 12.40 12.30
N THR A 232 -7.72 12.00 12.00
CA THR A 232 -8.52 11.05 12.80
C THR A 232 -7.85 9.69 12.95
N LEU A 233 -7.04 9.26 11.99
CA LEU A 233 -6.21 8.07 12.14
C LEU A 233 -5.17 8.21 13.29
N LEU A 234 -4.82 9.43 13.66
CA LEU A 234 -3.78 9.75 14.63
C LEU A 234 -4.33 10.37 15.91
N TYR A 235 -5.49 11.01 15.86
CA TYR A 235 -6.08 11.75 16.97
C TYR A 235 -7.59 11.48 17.03
N ASP A 236 -8.14 11.40 18.24
CA ASP A 236 -9.57 11.37 18.43
C ASP A 236 -10.25 12.70 18.02
N GLU A 237 -11.58 12.74 18.00
CA GLU A 237 -12.35 13.94 17.62
C GLU A 237 -12.05 15.16 18.50
N LYS A 238 -11.52 14.93 19.73
CA LYS A 238 -11.16 16.00 20.67
C LYS A 238 -9.72 16.47 20.52
N GLY A 239 -8.89 15.76 19.73
CA GLY A 239 -7.48 16.03 19.60
C GLY A 239 -6.64 15.61 20.82
N ASP A 240 -7.22 14.87 21.74
CA ASP A 240 -6.61 14.53 23.03
C ASP A 240 -5.75 13.27 23.00
N GLY A 241 -5.52 12.68 21.85
CA GLY A 241 -4.67 11.50 21.74
C GLY A 241 -5.11 10.56 20.64
N VAL A 242 -4.37 9.50 20.47
CA VAL A 242 -4.44 8.61 19.32
C VAL A 242 -5.34 7.42 19.65
N MET A 243 -6.66 7.60 19.66
CA MET A 243 -7.57 6.48 19.91
C MET A 243 -7.53 5.43 18.80
N ALA A 244 -7.44 5.85 17.56
CA ALA A 244 -7.36 4.93 16.40
C ALA A 244 -6.16 3.97 16.46
N LEU A 245 -5.08 4.35 17.12
CA LEU A 245 -3.89 3.49 17.24
C LEU A 245 -4.08 2.27 18.16
N ASN A 246 -5.12 2.23 19.00
CA ASN A 246 -5.42 1.04 19.80
C ASN A 246 -5.96 -0.11 19.00
N GLU A 247 -6.53 0.19 17.85
CA GLU A 247 -7.26 -0.77 17.03
C GLU A 247 -6.43 -1.24 15.84
N ILE A 248 -5.24 -0.66 15.64
CA ILE A 248 -4.32 -1.12 14.62
C ILE A 248 -3.71 -2.44 15.08
N SER A 249 -4.19 -3.52 14.49
CA SER A 249 -3.62 -4.85 14.67
C SER A 249 -2.59 -5.13 13.58
N THR A 250 -1.38 -5.49 13.99
CA THR A 250 -0.34 -5.95 13.07
C THR A 250 -0.31 -7.47 13.03
N THR A 251 -0.20 -8.04 11.84
CA THR A 251 0.05 -9.47 11.66
C THR A 251 1.54 -9.75 11.85
N GLY A 252 1.86 -10.74 12.68
CA GLY A 252 3.23 -11.15 12.94
C GLY A 252 3.73 -10.72 14.31
N THR A 253 5.02 -10.86 14.53
CA THR A 253 5.70 -10.58 15.79
C THR A 253 6.04 -9.12 16.02
N ASN A 254 5.91 -8.30 14.98
CA ASN A 254 6.28 -6.89 15.02
C ASN A 254 5.04 -6.04 15.28
N THR A 255 5.00 -5.35 16.41
CA THR A 255 3.91 -4.44 16.78
C THR A 255 4.05 -3.04 16.17
N ALA A 256 5.19 -2.75 15.54
CA ALA A 256 5.43 -1.48 14.87
C ALA A 256 4.59 -1.35 13.60
N TYR A 257 4.09 -0.16 13.32
CA TYR A 257 3.38 0.17 12.09
C TYR A 257 3.79 1.55 11.57
N THR A 258 3.51 1.80 10.31
CA THR A 258 3.86 3.06 9.63
C THR A 258 2.63 3.73 9.06
N VAL A 259 2.62 5.06 9.11
CA VAL A 259 1.60 5.89 8.46
C VAL A 259 2.29 6.71 7.37
N ASP A 260 1.89 6.45 6.13
CA ASP A 260 2.41 7.17 4.97
C ASP A 260 2.05 8.65 5.01
N ARG A 261 3.05 9.49 4.74
CA ARG A 261 2.90 10.93 4.52
C ARG A 261 3.03 11.25 3.03
N ASN A 262 3.06 12.53 2.71
CA ASN A 262 3.18 12.98 1.33
C ASN A 262 4.49 12.50 0.67
N VAL A 263 4.41 12.21 -0.64
CA VAL A 263 5.54 11.76 -1.46
C VAL A 263 5.79 12.78 -2.58
N GLY A 264 7.04 13.18 -2.73
CA GLY A 264 7.49 14.06 -3.81
C GLY A 264 8.35 13.31 -4.83
N TYR A 265 8.28 13.72 -6.08
CA TYR A 265 9.10 13.17 -7.16
C TYR A 265 9.70 14.29 -8.00
N ILE A 266 10.96 14.12 -8.40
CA ILE A 266 11.63 14.94 -9.41
C ILE A 266 12.15 13.98 -10.48
N THR A 267 11.91 14.32 -11.74
CA THR A 267 12.31 13.48 -12.87
C THR A 267 13.05 14.28 -13.92
N VAL A 268 14.10 13.69 -14.48
CA VAL A 268 14.81 14.23 -15.62
C VAL A 268 15.04 13.12 -16.63
N GLY A 269 15.04 13.47 -17.92
CA GLY A 269 15.24 12.50 -18.97
C GLY A 269 15.92 13.09 -20.22
N LEU A 270 16.63 12.22 -20.91
CA LEU A 270 17.29 12.53 -22.20
C LEU A 270 16.83 11.49 -23.20
N GLY A 271 16.43 11.93 -24.39
CA GLY A 271 16.07 11.05 -25.50
C GLY A 271 16.93 11.34 -26.70
N TYR A 272 17.48 10.29 -27.31
CA TYR A 272 18.26 10.43 -28.53
C TYR A 272 17.83 9.40 -29.60
N ARG A 273 17.52 9.92 -30.78
CA ARG A 273 17.15 9.13 -31.94
C ARG A 273 18.36 8.98 -32.88
N PHE A 274 18.98 7.80 -32.89
CA PHE A 274 20.15 7.52 -33.72
C PHE A 274 19.77 7.42 -35.20
N THR A 275 18.65 6.76 -35.47
CA THR A 275 18.08 6.61 -36.84
C THR A 275 16.56 6.82 -36.74
N PRO A 276 15.81 6.92 -37.86
CA PRO A 276 14.36 6.97 -37.83
C PRO A 276 13.72 5.80 -37.04
N ASN A 277 14.40 4.68 -36.96
CA ASN A 277 13.92 3.43 -36.39
C ASN A 277 14.55 3.08 -35.06
N PHE A 278 15.72 3.63 -34.69
CA PHE A 278 16.42 3.28 -33.47
C PHE A 278 16.59 4.49 -32.53
N TYR A 279 16.20 4.34 -31.27
CA TYR A 279 16.34 5.39 -30.28
C TYR A 279 16.76 4.84 -28.91
N ALA A 280 17.29 5.72 -28.07
CA ALA A 280 17.54 5.46 -26.66
C ALA A 280 16.97 6.59 -25.81
N ASP A 281 16.39 6.22 -24.68
CA ASP A 281 15.91 7.13 -23.65
C ASP A 281 16.59 6.79 -22.32
N LEU A 282 17.15 7.81 -21.66
CA LEU A 282 17.68 7.73 -20.31
C LEU A 282 16.78 8.55 -19.40
N ALA A 283 16.32 7.96 -18.31
CA ALA A 283 15.50 8.63 -17.31
C ALA A 283 16.08 8.46 -15.91
N CYS A 284 16.03 9.52 -15.11
CA CYS A 284 16.36 9.51 -13.70
C CYS A 284 15.16 10.03 -12.90
N VAL A 285 14.78 9.30 -11.86
CA VAL A 285 13.68 9.63 -10.94
C VAL A 285 14.23 9.70 -9.55
N TYR A 286 14.05 10.83 -8.88
CA TYR A 286 14.33 11.01 -7.46
C TYR A 286 13.01 11.08 -6.70
N ARG A 287 12.79 10.13 -5.78
CA ARG A 287 11.59 10.02 -4.93
C ARG A 287 11.95 10.36 -3.49
N MET A 288 11.15 11.21 -2.88
CA MET A 288 11.26 11.62 -1.48
C MET A 288 9.99 11.20 -0.76
N GLN A 289 10.09 10.26 0.16
CA GLN A 289 8.98 9.78 0.98
C GLN A 289 9.24 10.11 2.45
N LYS A 290 8.16 10.42 3.15
CA LYS A 290 8.15 10.52 4.61
C LYS A 290 7.09 9.58 5.15
N GLU A 291 7.42 8.91 6.26
CA GLU A 291 6.53 8.00 6.97
C GLU A 291 6.69 8.27 8.47
N ASP A 292 5.61 8.21 9.21
CA ASP A 292 5.66 8.20 10.66
C ASP A 292 5.62 6.76 11.13
N VAL A 293 6.65 6.35 11.86
CA VAL A 293 6.84 4.98 12.37
C VAL A 293 6.48 4.96 13.84
N TYR A 294 5.49 4.18 14.20
CA TYR A 294 5.03 3.98 15.57
C TYR A 294 5.57 2.64 16.09
N PRO A 295 6.31 2.62 17.20
CA PRO A 295 6.89 1.37 17.73
C PRO A 295 5.86 0.48 18.41
N PHE A 296 4.75 1.06 18.87
CA PHE A 296 3.62 0.39 19.53
C PHE A 296 2.39 1.29 19.46
N SER A 297 1.21 0.77 19.82
CA SER A 297 0.00 1.56 20.02
C SER A 297 0.01 2.19 21.41
N ASN A 298 -0.76 3.27 21.63
CA ASN A 298 -0.90 3.86 22.94
C ASN A 298 -1.34 2.81 23.98
N ILE A 299 -0.80 2.91 25.19
CA ILE A 299 -1.18 2.05 26.32
C ILE A 299 -2.10 2.85 27.23
N TYR A 300 -3.25 2.28 27.57
CA TYR A 300 -4.27 2.91 28.38
C TYR A 300 -4.42 2.20 29.73
N ASP A 301 -4.92 2.94 30.73
CA ASP A 301 -5.35 2.38 32.00
C ASP A 301 -6.77 1.79 31.91
N GLY A 302 -7.26 1.20 33.02
CA GLY A 302 -8.61 0.62 33.07
C GLY A 302 -9.75 1.65 32.95
N ASP A 303 -9.45 2.94 33.07
CA ASP A 303 -10.39 4.05 32.97
C ASP A 303 -10.35 4.73 31.59
N GLY A 304 -9.47 4.25 30.68
CA GLY A 304 -9.32 4.77 29.32
C GLY A 304 -8.38 5.98 29.20
N ASN A 305 -7.60 6.32 30.25
CA ASN A 305 -6.60 7.38 30.14
C ASN A 305 -5.29 6.82 29.55
N VAL A 306 -4.60 7.64 28.74
CA VAL A 306 -3.31 7.26 28.16
C VAL A 306 -2.26 7.15 29.27
N LEU A 307 -1.76 5.94 29.51
CA LEU A 307 -0.63 5.68 30.40
C LEU A 307 0.71 5.92 29.69
N VAL A 308 0.83 5.45 28.45
CA VAL A 308 2.05 5.60 27.64
C VAL A 308 1.62 5.99 26.22
N GLU A 309 2.04 7.17 25.80
CA GLU A 309 1.83 7.66 24.45
C GLU A 309 2.88 7.09 23.50
N SER A 310 2.43 6.62 22.33
CA SER A 310 3.31 6.21 21.25
C SER A 310 3.74 7.41 20.43
N ILE A 311 4.97 7.84 20.63
CA ILE A 311 5.56 8.96 19.89
C ILE A 311 6.21 8.43 18.61
N PRO A 312 5.76 8.87 17.41
CA PRO A 312 6.31 8.39 16.15
C PRO A 312 7.71 8.93 15.88
N ALA A 313 8.53 8.09 15.28
CA ALA A 313 9.75 8.51 14.61
C ALA A 313 9.45 8.83 13.14
N THR A 314 10.04 9.90 12.60
CA THR A 314 9.89 10.21 11.16
C THR A 314 10.96 9.48 10.36
N LEU A 315 10.55 8.53 9.53
CA LEU A 315 11.38 7.88 8.54
C LEU A 315 11.35 8.69 7.24
N LYS A 316 12.54 9.03 6.72
CA LYS A 316 12.70 9.70 5.43
C LYS A 316 13.42 8.75 4.48
N THR A 317 12.72 8.31 3.45
CA THR A 317 13.28 7.43 2.43
C THR A 317 13.46 8.18 1.12
N ASN A 318 14.70 8.29 0.66
CA ASN A 318 15.04 8.88 -0.62
C ASN A 318 15.51 7.78 -1.56
N THR A 319 14.91 7.69 -2.73
CA THR A 319 15.23 6.66 -3.71
C THR A 319 15.56 7.30 -5.06
N THR A 320 16.68 6.92 -5.62
CA THR A 320 17.06 7.29 -7.00
C THR A 320 16.93 6.07 -7.89
N LYS A 321 16.16 6.20 -8.97
CA LYS A 321 16.06 5.16 -10.01
C LYS A 321 16.56 5.73 -11.34
N VAL A 322 17.40 4.96 -12.03
CA VAL A 322 17.87 5.27 -13.38
C VAL A 322 17.38 4.15 -14.29
N ALA A 323 16.78 4.53 -15.41
CA ALA A 323 16.29 3.61 -16.43
C ALA A 323 16.86 3.98 -17.79
N LEU A 324 17.36 2.99 -18.52
CA LEU A 324 17.76 3.09 -19.92
C LEU A 324 16.79 2.25 -20.76
N THR A 325 16.19 2.89 -21.75
CA THR A 325 15.32 2.22 -22.71
C THR A 325 15.98 2.28 -24.09
N LEU A 326 16.10 1.14 -24.74
CA LEU A 326 16.49 1.04 -26.14
C LEU A 326 15.27 0.58 -26.94
N GLY A 327 14.91 1.33 -27.98
CA GLY A 327 13.74 1.04 -28.78
C GLY A 327 14.05 0.96 -30.25
N TYR A 328 13.44 -0.02 -30.92
CA TYR A 328 13.47 -0.16 -32.36
C TYR A 328 12.06 -0.18 -32.93
N LYS A 329 11.80 0.65 -33.93
CA LYS A 329 10.50 0.75 -34.60
C LYS A 329 10.63 0.10 -35.97
N PHE A 330 9.79 -0.90 -36.21
CA PHE A 330 9.68 -1.59 -37.51
C PHE A 330 8.86 -0.79 -38.50
#